data_b54987ea1297e476baf53b89f8301638
#
_entry.id   b54987ea1297e476baf53b89f8301638
#
_cell.length_a   1.000
_cell.length_b   1.000
_cell.length_c   1.000
_cell.angle_alpha   90.00
_cell.angle_beta   90.00
_cell.angle_gamma   90.00
#
_symmetry.space_group_name_H-M   'P 1'
#
loop_
_entity.id
_entity.type
_entity.pdbx_description
1 polymer ?
#
loop_
_entity_poly.entity_id
_entity_poly.type
_entity_poly.pdbx_seq_one_letter_code
_entity_poly.pdbx_strand_id
1 'polypeptide(L)'
;MKTNARLALLLLVFAFPACTSLRVGSDVAAGRRALLAGNNETALAYFQNAAQLDPNYSYGTAYQQSILSYVGRTEYAVGRLPQARHTLEKALTVNQHEDLTRLYLGLTLARNGDRQQGLKEIEGGMRGIHDWLDYVNTAHRFSFGQYWDASRAIRSAIQGDLAMISGRDLDWQKLIIDGEWIAQRMEEEGDLARRDESRDRDRDSDSDTEP
;
A
#
# COMPACT_ATOMS: atom_id res chain seq x y z
N MET A 1 22.80 36.70 32.71
CA MET A 1 22.02 36.74 31.47
C MET A 1 22.58 35.85 30.34
N LYS A 2 23.40 34.83 30.57
CA LYS A 2 23.97 33.94 29.54
C LYS A 2 23.34 32.55 29.44
N THR A 3 22.48 32.18 30.39
CA THR A 3 21.84 30.87 30.49
C THR A 3 20.59 30.70 29.61
N ASN A 4 19.87 31.78 29.32
CA ASN A 4 18.61 31.71 28.57
C ASN A 4 18.79 31.53 27.04
N ALA A 5 19.96 31.96 26.49
CA ALA A 5 20.26 31.81 25.07
C ALA A 5 20.55 30.35 24.68
N ARG A 6 21.16 29.57 25.58
CA ARG A 6 21.46 28.13 25.35
C ARG A 6 20.22 27.25 25.44
N LEU A 7 19.24 27.61 26.28
CA LEU A 7 17.99 26.92 26.40
C LEU A 7 17.09 27.14 25.17
N ALA A 8 17.06 28.38 24.64
CA ALA A 8 16.33 28.73 23.42
C ALA A 8 16.90 28.01 22.18
N LEU A 9 18.21 27.82 22.09
CA LEU A 9 18.86 27.12 20.97
C LEU A 9 18.58 25.64 21.01
N LEU A 10 18.49 24.99 22.18
CA LEU A 10 18.14 23.60 22.34
C LEU A 10 16.67 23.30 21.94
N LEU A 11 15.75 24.22 22.22
CA LEU A 11 14.34 24.09 21.82
C LEU A 11 14.14 24.22 20.30
N LEU A 12 14.96 24.99 19.60
CA LEU A 12 14.89 25.14 18.14
C LEU A 12 15.34 23.87 17.39
N VAL A 13 16.28 23.09 17.94
CA VAL A 13 16.80 21.87 17.30
C VAL A 13 15.78 20.74 17.33
N PHE A 14 14.86 20.71 18.30
CA PHE A 14 13.81 19.66 18.40
C PHE A 14 12.56 19.94 17.55
N ALA A 15 12.38 21.14 17.01
CA ALA A 15 11.20 21.49 16.21
C ALA A 15 11.27 21.02 14.75
N PHE A 16 12.46 20.80 14.19
CA PHE A 16 12.63 20.41 12.78
C PHE A 16 12.12 19.01 12.42
N PRO A 17 12.35 17.94 13.21
CA PRO A 17 11.86 16.60 12.83
C PRO A 17 10.35 16.46 12.90
N ALA A 18 9.68 17.15 13.82
CA ALA A 18 8.23 17.09 13.97
C ALA A 18 7.48 17.69 12.75
N CYS A 19 7.99 18.78 12.18
CA CYS A 19 7.41 19.39 10.98
C CYS A 19 7.57 18.49 9.75
N THR A 20 8.68 17.76 9.63
CA THR A 20 8.93 16.86 8.51
C THR A 20 7.98 15.65 8.52
N SER A 21 7.79 15.01 9.66
CA SER A 21 6.90 13.85 9.78
C SER A 21 5.44 14.20 9.48
N LEU A 22 4.95 15.37 9.94
CA LEU A 22 3.62 15.86 9.62
C LEU A 22 3.46 16.12 8.11
N ARG A 23 4.49 16.65 7.46
CA ARG A 23 4.47 16.92 6.03
C ARG A 23 4.45 15.64 5.22
N VAL A 24 5.27 14.64 5.56
CA VAL A 24 5.26 13.32 4.92
C VAL A 24 3.88 12.68 5.01
N GLY A 25 3.28 12.63 6.20
CA GLY A 25 1.94 12.09 6.39
C GLY A 25 0.86 12.81 5.58
N SER A 26 0.96 14.16 5.49
CA SER A 26 0.06 14.99 4.68
C SER A 26 0.20 14.68 3.18
N ASP A 27 1.42 14.59 2.67
CA ASP A 27 1.70 14.27 1.26
C ASP A 27 1.21 12.86 0.92
N VAL A 28 1.46 11.87 1.78
CA VAL A 28 0.95 10.51 1.58
C VAL A 28 -0.57 10.47 1.56
N ALA A 29 -1.23 11.17 2.48
CA ALA A 29 -2.70 11.24 2.50
C ALA A 29 -3.26 11.93 1.25
N ALA A 30 -2.62 13.01 0.77
CA ALA A 30 -3.00 13.70 -0.46
C ALA A 30 -2.77 12.80 -1.71
N GLY A 31 -1.61 12.14 -1.77
CA GLY A 31 -1.28 11.19 -2.85
C GLY A 31 -2.28 10.05 -2.94
N ARG A 32 -2.65 9.44 -1.81
CA ARG A 32 -3.65 8.36 -1.78
C ARG A 32 -5.04 8.82 -2.22
N ARG A 33 -5.49 10.01 -1.81
CA ARG A 33 -6.75 10.57 -2.32
C ARG A 33 -6.71 10.79 -3.83
N ALA A 34 -5.60 11.29 -4.36
CA ALA A 34 -5.41 11.49 -5.79
C ALA A 34 -5.38 10.14 -6.54
N LEU A 35 -4.71 9.12 -5.99
CA LEU A 35 -4.65 7.77 -6.56
C LEU A 35 -6.04 7.13 -6.65
N LEU A 36 -6.81 7.16 -5.57
CA LEU A 36 -8.18 6.63 -5.53
C LEU A 36 -9.15 7.40 -6.46
N ALA A 37 -8.85 8.67 -6.73
CA ALA A 37 -9.60 9.48 -7.71
C ALA A 37 -9.13 9.29 -9.17
N GLY A 38 -8.13 8.42 -9.42
CA GLY A 38 -7.56 8.19 -10.75
C GLY A 38 -6.60 9.29 -11.24
N ASN A 39 -6.26 10.27 -10.39
CA ASN A 39 -5.37 11.38 -10.72
C ASN A 39 -3.90 10.97 -10.51
N ASN A 40 -3.43 10.00 -11.31
CA ASN A 40 -2.16 9.32 -11.09
C ASN A 40 -0.93 10.24 -11.13
N GLU A 41 -0.87 11.24 -12.03
CA GLU A 41 0.26 12.19 -12.09
C GLU A 41 0.33 13.05 -10.83
N THR A 42 -0.82 13.50 -10.32
CA THR A 42 -0.89 14.25 -9.05
C THR A 42 -0.48 13.37 -7.86
N ALA A 43 -0.94 12.11 -7.84
CA ALA A 43 -0.56 11.14 -6.83
C ALA A 43 0.96 10.92 -6.82
N LEU A 44 1.57 10.72 -8.01
CA LEU A 44 3.00 10.52 -8.16
C LEU A 44 3.81 11.70 -7.58
N ALA A 45 3.40 12.93 -7.87
CA ALA A 45 4.09 14.12 -7.35
C ALA A 45 4.08 14.14 -5.80
N TYR A 46 2.94 13.86 -5.17
CA TYR A 46 2.85 13.79 -3.71
C TYR A 46 3.70 12.66 -3.12
N PHE A 47 3.66 11.46 -3.69
CA PHE A 47 4.44 10.34 -3.18
C PHE A 47 5.95 10.55 -3.38
N GLN A 48 6.37 11.16 -4.48
CA GLN A 48 7.77 11.54 -4.70
C GLN A 48 8.25 12.57 -3.67
N ASN A 49 7.43 13.58 -3.36
CA ASN A 49 7.74 14.55 -2.31
C ASN A 49 7.89 13.86 -0.94
N ALA A 50 6.97 12.98 -0.59
CA ALA A 50 7.03 12.21 0.65
C ALA A 50 8.30 11.34 0.71
N ALA A 51 8.65 10.63 -0.38
CA ALA A 51 9.84 9.79 -0.47
C ALA A 51 11.16 10.58 -0.41
N GLN A 52 11.17 11.83 -0.87
CA GLN A 52 12.34 12.72 -0.72
C GLN A 52 12.54 13.17 0.72
N LEU A 53 11.44 13.38 1.47
CA LEU A 53 11.50 13.81 2.86
C LEU A 53 11.82 12.64 3.80
N ASP A 54 11.23 11.47 3.56
CA ASP A 54 11.49 10.25 4.32
C ASP A 54 11.33 9.01 3.40
N PRO A 55 12.44 8.50 2.85
CA PRO A 55 12.43 7.34 1.97
C PRO A 55 12.06 6.03 2.67
N ASN A 56 12.10 6.00 4.00
CA ASN A 56 11.77 4.83 4.82
C ASN A 56 10.34 4.88 5.38
N TYR A 57 9.57 5.91 5.04
CA TYR A 57 8.21 6.04 5.52
C TYR A 57 7.35 4.84 5.09
N SER A 58 6.57 4.33 6.03
CA SER A 58 5.60 3.25 5.81
C SER A 58 4.21 3.70 6.24
N TYR A 59 3.20 3.39 5.44
CA TYR A 59 1.82 3.74 5.68
C TYR A 59 0.96 2.51 5.92
N GLY A 60 0.02 2.61 6.84
CA GLY A 60 -0.90 1.55 7.23
C GLY A 60 -0.54 0.93 8.57
N THR A 61 -1.52 0.30 9.22
CA THR A 61 -1.35 -0.41 10.50
C THR A 61 -1.38 -1.92 10.30
N ALA A 62 -2.49 -2.46 9.85
CA ALA A 62 -2.65 -3.89 9.62
C ALA A 62 -1.97 -4.36 8.32
N TYR A 63 -2.05 -3.56 7.26
CA TYR A 63 -1.40 -3.81 5.97
C TYR A 63 -0.49 -2.64 5.63
N GLN A 64 0.78 -2.79 5.95
CA GLN A 64 1.77 -1.72 5.77
C GLN A 64 2.34 -1.73 4.35
N GLN A 65 2.54 -0.53 3.79
CA GLN A 65 3.17 -0.32 2.50
C GLN A 65 4.20 0.80 2.59
N SER A 66 5.39 0.57 2.02
CA SER A 66 6.44 1.58 1.96
C SER A 66 6.08 2.72 1.02
N ILE A 67 6.65 3.90 1.26
CA ILE A 67 6.49 5.03 0.34
C ILE A 67 7.02 4.71 -1.06
N LEU A 68 8.06 3.90 -1.16
CA LEU A 68 8.61 3.45 -2.44
C LEU A 68 7.63 2.55 -3.20
N SER A 69 6.82 1.73 -2.48
CA SER A 69 5.71 0.98 -3.09
C SER A 69 4.73 1.93 -3.76
N TYR A 70 4.29 2.99 -3.06
CA TYR A 70 3.38 3.99 -3.62
C TYR A 70 3.97 4.72 -4.83
N VAL A 71 5.24 5.11 -4.79
CA VAL A 71 5.93 5.73 -5.94
C VAL A 71 5.93 4.77 -7.13
N GLY A 72 6.43 3.55 -6.97
CA GLY A 72 6.54 2.59 -8.06
C GLY A 72 5.20 2.17 -8.67
N ARG A 73 4.17 1.97 -7.85
CA ARG A 73 2.80 1.69 -8.31
C ARG A 73 2.24 2.85 -9.15
N THR A 74 2.51 4.07 -8.74
CA THR A 74 2.02 5.25 -9.44
C THR A 74 2.82 5.52 -10.70
N GLU A 75 4.14 5.24 -10.71
CA GLU A 75 4.96 5.22 -11.93
C GLU A 75 4.43 4.22 -12.97
N TYR A 76 4.01 3.02 -12.51
CA TYR A 76 3.31 2.04 -13.33
C TYR A 76 2.02 2.61 -13.92
N ALA A 77 1.18 3.23 -13.09
CA ALA A 77 -0.11 3.78 -13.51
C ALA A 77 0.00 4.91 -14.55
N VAL A 78 1.09 5.70 -14.50
CA VAL A 78 1.38 6.75 -15.51
C VAL A 78 2.21 6.23 -16.69
N GLY A 79 2.47 4.93 -16.78
CA GLY A 79 3.17 4.30 -17.91
C GLY A 79 4.70 4.43 -17.88
N ARG A 80 5.30 4.87 -16.78
CA ARG A 80 6.76 4.98 -16.61
C ARG A 80 7.37 3.64 -16.21
N LEU A 81 7.19 2.61 -17.04
CA LEU A 81 7.52 1.23 -16.69
C LEU A 81 8.98 0.98 -16.28
N PRO A 82 10.00 1.58 -16.93
CA PRO A 82 11.39 1.40 -16.48
C PRO A 82 11.65 1.96 -15.08
N GLN A 83 11.07 3.13 -14.76
CA GLN A 83 11.18 3.74 -13.44
C GLN A 83 10.42 2.91 -12.41
N ALA A 84 9.18 2.51 -12.70
CA ALA A 84 8.36 1.65 -11.84
C ALA A 84 9.11 0.37 -11.46
N ARG A 85 9.72 -0.32 -12.44
CA ARG A 85 10.55 -1.51 -12.18
C ARG A 85 11.64 -1.21 -11.15
N HIS A 86 12.46 -0.19 -11.40
CA HIS A 86 13.58 0.17 -10.52
C HIS A 86 13.10 0.50 -9.10
N THR A 87 12.03 1.30 -8.99
CA THR A 87 11.49 1.73 -7.69
C THR A 87 10.88 0.56 -6.91
N LEU A 88 10.13 -0.33 -7.58
CA LEU A 88 9.51 -1.50 -6.95
C LEU A 88 10.55 -2.55 -6.54
N GLU A 89 11.58 -2.80 -7.37
CA GLU A 89 12.73 -3.64 -7.00
C GLU A 89 13.42 -3.09 -5.74
N LYS A 90 13.65 -1.78 -5.69
CA LYS A 90 14.23 -1.12 -4.51
C LYS A 90 13.33 -1.26 -3.28
N ALA A 91 12.03 -1.10 -3.39
CA ALA A 91 11.09 -1.30 -2.30
C ALA A 91 11.20 -2.72 -1.71
N LEU A 92 11.26 -3.73 -2.58
CA LEU A 92 11.39 -5.15 -2.17
C LEU A 92 12.77 -5.49 -1.58
N THR A 93 13.84 -4.71 -1.84
CA THR A 93 15.11 -4.89 -1.11
C THR A 93 15.02 -4.46 0.35
N VAL A 94 14.14 -3.51 0.65
CA VAL A 94 13.90 -3.03 2.03
C VAL A 94 12.93 -3.97 2.77
N ASN A 95 11.84 -4.37 2.11
CA ASN A 95 10.86 -5.29 2.67
C ASN A 95 10.39 -6.30 1.62
N GLN A 96 10.89 -7.54 1.72
CA GLN A 96 10.55 -8.63 0.79
C GLN A 96 9.11 -9.12 0.92
N HIS A 97 8.42 -8.76 2.00
CA HIS A 97 7.06 -9.20 2.32
C HIS A 97 5.98 -8.20 1.91
N GLU A 98 6.32 -7.22 1.08
CA GLU A 98 5.33 -6.32 0.49
C GLU A 98 4.69 -6.95 -0.75
N ASP A 99 3.70 -7.82 -0.54
CA ASP A 99 3.10 -8.62 -1.61
C ASP A 99 2.42 -7.78 -2.69
N LEU A 100 1.84 -6.63 -2.32
CA LEU A 100 1.28 -5.69 -3.27
C LEU A 100 2.36 -5.03 -4.14
N THR A 101 3.52 -4.72 -3.57
CA THR A 101 4.70 -4.25 -4.31
C THR A 101 5.19 -5.31 -5.29
N ARG A 102 5.21 -6.57 -4.86
CA ARG A 102 5.57 -7.72 -5.71
C ARG A 102 4.59 -7.89 -6.87
N LEU A 103 3.29 -7.79 -6.62
CA LEU A 103 2.27 -7.84 -7.66
C LEU A 103 2.50 -6.75 -8.71
N TYR A 104 2.72 -5.49 -8.29
CA TYR A 104 3.00 -4.39 -9.23
C TYR A 104 4.33 -4.55 -9.98
N LEU A 105 5.36 -5.10 -9.34
CA LEU A 105 6.60 -5.45 -10.04
C LEU A 105 6.32 -6.47 -11.16
N GLY A 106 5.54 -7.51 -10.88
CA GLY A 106 5.14 -8.50 -11.86
C GLY A 106 4.35 -7.92 -13.02
N LEU A 107 3.36 -7.07 -12.74
CA LEU A 107 2.60 -6.34 -13.76
C LEU A 107 3.50 -5.44 -14.61
N THR A 108 4.45 -4.75 -13.97
CA THR A 108 5.42 -3.88 -14.65
C THR A 108 6.30 -4.68 -15.61
N LEU A 109 6.85 -5.81 -15.15
CA LEU A 109 7.69 -6.71 -15.95
C LEU A 109 6.92 -7.29 -17.13
N ALA A 110 5.69 -7.76 -16.91
CA ALA A 110 4.83 -8.33 -17.94
C ALA A 110 4.51 -7.31 -19.05
N ARG A 111 4.18 -6.07 -18.68
CA ARG A 111 3.92 -4.97 -19.64
C ARG A 111 5.19 -4.49 -20.34
N ASN A 112 6.35 -4.62 -19.71
CA ASN A 112 7.65 -4.26 -20.30
C ASN A 112 8.26 -5.40 -21.15
N GLY A 113 7.55 -6.52 -21.33
CA GLY A 113 7.95 -7.63 -22.19
C GLY A 113 8.62 -8.80 -21.50
N ASP A 114 9.01 -8.68 -20.23
CA ASP A 114 9.57 -9.78 -19.43
C ASP A 114 8.44 -10.60 -18.79
N ARG A 115 7.72 -11.33 -19.62
CA ARG A 115 6.55 -12.10 -19.19
C ARG A 115 6.88 -13.24 -18.23
N GLN A 116 8.04 -13.88 -18.42
CA GLN A 116 8.40 -15.03 -17.58
C GLN A 116 8.65 -14.60 -16.13
N GLN A 117 9.47 -13.59 -15.93
CA GLN A 117 9.72 -13.05 -14.59
C GLN A 117 8.45 -12.35 -14.05
N GLY A 118 7.73 -11.63 -14.91
CA GLY A 118 6.47 -10.98 -14.55
C GLY A 118 5.45 -11.97 -13.98
N LEU A 119 5.28 -13.14 -14.61
CA LEU A 119 4.36 -14.17 -14.14
C LEU A 119 4.74 -14.67 -12.74
N LYS A 120 6.02 -14.92 -12.51
CA LYS A 120 6.51 -15.36 -11.19
C LYS A 120 6.23 -14.34 -10.09
N GLU A 121 6.45 -13.05 -10.37
CA GLU A 121 6.20 -11.99 -9.39
C GLU A 121 4.69 -11.74 -9.19
N ILE A 122 3.86 -11.82 -10.25
CA ILE A 122 2.39 -11.76 -10.13
C ILE A 122 1.88 -12.90 -9.25
N GLU A 123 2.29 -14.14 -9.55
CA GLU A 123 1.88 -15.31 -8.77
C GLU A 123 2.29 -15.17 -7.30
N GLY A 124 3.53 -14.78 -7.03
CA GLY A 124 4.05 -14.57 -5.69
C GLY A 124 3.28 -13.49 -4.92
N GLY A 125 3.04 -12.34 -5.56
CA GLY A 125 2.27 -11.25 -4.96
C GLY A 125 0.82 -11.63 -4.67
N MET A 126 0.15 -12.30 -5.61
CA MET A 126 -1.22 -12.79 -5.42
C MET A 126 -1.32 -13.81 -4.27
N ARG A 127 -0.39 -14.77 -4.19
CA ARG A 127 -0.36 -15.73 -3.08
C ARG A 127 -0.18 -15.03 -1.74
N GLY A 128 0.79 -14.12 -1.64
CA GLY A 128 1.04 -13.38 -0.39
C GLY A 128 -0.18 -12.55 0.04
N ILE A 129 -0.85 -11.84 -0.87
CA ILE A 129 -2.08 -11.10 -0.58
C ILE A 129 -3.19 -12.05 -0.12
N HIS A 130 -3.38 -13.19 -0.80
CA HIS A 130 -4.38 -14.19 -0.42
C HIS A 130 -4.13 -14.73 0.99
N ASP A 131 -2.91 -15.14 1.26
CA ASP A 131 -2.52 -15.74 2.53
C ASP A 131 -2.65 -14.75 3.68
N TRP A 132 -2.28 -13.47 3.44
CA TRP A 132 -2.48 -12.41 4.42
C TRP A 132 -3.97 -12.17 4.70
N LEU A 133 -4.82 -12.08 3.68
CA LEU A 133 -6.27 -11.93 3.82
C LEU A 133 -6.89 -13.12 4.57
N ASP A 134 -6.47 -14.33 4.25
CA ASP A 134 -6.96 -15.54 4.93
C ASP A 134 -6.53 -15.57 6.39
N TYR A 135 -5.27 -15.21 6.67
CA TYR A 135 -4.75 -15.10 8.03
C TYR A 135 -5.54 -14.08 8.87
N VAL A 136 -5.72 -12.85 8.39
CA VAL A 136 -6.41 -11.81 9.19
C VAL A 136 -7.90 -12.13 9.38
N ASN A 137 -8.56 -12.72 8.38
CA ASN A 137 -9.94 -13.14 8.48
C ASN A 137 -10.16 -14.35 9.40
N THR A 138 -9.11 -15.13 9.66
CA THR A 138 -9.16 -16.31 10.54
C THR A 138 -8.68 -15.96 11.95
N ALA A 139 -7.47 -15.43 12.07
CA ALA A 139 -6.83 -15.15 13.35
C ALA A 139 -7.39 -13.90 14.03
N HIS A 140 -7.87 -12.92 13.26
CA HIS A 140 -8.36 -11.63 13.73
C HIS A 140 -9.83 -11.36 13.38
N ARG A 141 -10.63 -12.42 13.21
CA ARG A 141 -12.02 -12.34 12.73
C ARG A 141 -12.97 -11.56 13.65
N PHE A 142 -12.62 -11.39 14.93
CA PHE A 142 -13.41 -10.65 15.91
C PHE A 142 -12.81 -9.25 16.21
N SER A 143 -11.83 -8.83 15.44
CA SER A 143 -11.19 -7.52 15.52
C SER A 143 -11.02 -6.94 14.12
N PHE A 144 -9.89 -6.32 13.80
CA PHE A 144 -9.69 -5.65 12.51
C PHE A 144 -9.83 -6.56 11.27
N GLY A 145 -9.66 -7.87 11.40
CA GLY A 145 -9.76 -8.81 10.27
C GLY A 145 -11.15 -8.90 9.66
N GLN A 146 -12.21 -8.64 10.44
CA GLN A 146 -13.58 -8.65 9.94
C GLN A 146 -13.87 -7.60 8.86
N TYR A 147 -13.05 -6.54 8.79
CA TYR A 147 -13.24 -5.43 7.88
C TYR A 147 -12.53 -5.64 6.52
N TRP A 148 -11.69 -6.67 6.40
CA TRP A 148 -10.92 -6.94 5.20
C TRP A 148 -11.55 -8.01 4.33
N ASP A 149 -11.80 -7.68 3.05
CA ASP A 149 -12.37 -8.59 2.04
C ASP A 149 -13.56 -9.41 2.57
N ALA A 150 -14.49 -8.74 3.28
CA ALA A 150 -15.65 -9.38 3.90
C ALA A 150 -16.52 -10.13 2.88
N SER A 151 -16.61 -9.64 1.65
CA SER A 151 -17.29 -10.29 0.52
C SER A 151 -16.51 -11.45 -0.09
N ARG A 152 -15.25 -11.65 0.27
CA ARG A 152 -14.30 -12.61 -0.32
C ARG A 152 -14.00 -12.35 -1.81
N ALA A 153 -14.29 -11.18 -2.33
CA ALA A 153 -14.13 -10.86 -3.74
C ALA A 153 -12.67 -10.89 -4.18
N ILE A 154 -11.75 -10.34 -3.36
CA ILE A 154 -10.33 -10.32 -3.66
C ILE A 154 -9.77 -11.75 -3.64
N ARG A 155 -10.03 -12.51 -2.58
CA ARG A 155 -9.56 -13.91 -2.47
C ARG A 155 -10.11 -14.79 -3.59
N SER A 156 -11.37 -14.62 -3.97
CA SER A 156 -11.98 -15.39 -5.06
C SER A 156 -11.35 -15.06 -6.41
N ALA A 157 -11.06 -13.78 -6.71
CA ALA A 157 -10.38 -13.37 -7.92
C ALA A 157 -8.95 -13.96 -7.97
N ILE A 158 -8.19 -13.83 -6.89
CA ILE A 158 -6.83 -14.41 -6.79
C ILE A 158 -6.86 -15.92 -7.02
N GLN A 159 -7.80 -16.67 -6.43
CA GLN A 159 -7.92 -18.11 -6.64
C GLN A 159 -8.19 -18.47 -8.11
N GLY A 160 -9.05 -17.69 -8.78
CA GLY A 160 -9.29 -17.84 -10.20
C GLY A 160 -8.05 -17.61 -11.07
N ASP A 161 -7.28 -16.56 -10.78
CA ASP A 161 -6.05 -16.23 -11.50
C ASP A 161 -4.94 -17.25 -11.24
N LEU A 162 -4.75 -17.69 -10.01
CA LEU A 162 -3.79 -18.75 -9.68
C LEU A 162 -4.12 -20.08 -10.35
N ALA A 163 -5.42 -20.41 -10.50
CA ALA A 163 -5.87 -21.57 -11.26
C ALA A 163 -5.56 -21.40 -12.76
N MET A 164 -5.78 -20.21 -13.32
CA MET A 164 -5.44 -19.88 -14.71
C MET A 164 -3.92 -19.95 -14.97
N ILE A 165 -3.09 -19.42 -14.06
CA ILE A 165 -1.62 -19.49 -14.13
C ILE A 165 -1.13 -20.96 -14.13
N SER A 166 -1.75 -21.79 -13.31
CA SER A 166 -1.40 -23.22 -13.22
C SER A 166 -1.95 -24.06 -14.39
N GLY A 167 -2.84 -23.49 -15.18
CA GLY A 167 -3.48 -24.13 -16.32
C GLY A 167 -2.62 -24.12 -17.60
N ARG A 168 -3.25 -24.54 -18.72
CA ARG A 168 -2.58 -24.55 -20.03
C ARG A 168 -2.84 -23.29 -20.84
N ASP A 169 -3.92 -22.58 -20.54
CA ASP A 169 -4.42 -21.45 -21.34
C ASP A 169 -4.35 -20.16 -20.51
N LEU A 170 -3.14 -19.58 -20.43
CA LEU A 170 -2.90 -18.34 -19.73
C LEU A 170 -3.35 -17.13 -20.58
N ASP A 171 -4.41 -16.44 -20.14
CA ASP A 171 -4.82 -15.16 -20.69
C ASP A 171 -4.07 -14.00 -20.00
N TRP A 172 -3.06 -13.48 -20.71
CA TRP A 172 -2.24 -12.37 -20.20
C TRP A 172 -3.02 -11.07 -20.04
N GLN A 173 -3.98 -10.79 -20.91
CA GLN A 173 -4.76 -9.56 -20.81
C GLN A 173 -5.65 -9.60 -19.57
N LYS A 174 -6.35 -10.71 -19.37
CA LYS A 174 -7.15 -10.93 -18.17
C LYS A 174 -6.30 -10.84 -16.91
N LEU A 175 -5.16 -11.54 -16.86
CA LEU A 175 -4.27 -11.56 -15.69
C LEU A 175 -3.79 -10.16 -15.29
N ILE A 176 -3.47 -9.30 -16.29
CA ILE A 176 -3.06 -7.92 -16.02
C ILE A 176 -4.23 -7.11 -15.47
N ILE A 177 -5.40 -7.20 -16.08
CA ILE A 177 -6.62 -6.47 -15.66
C ILE A 177 -7.01 -6.89 -14.23
N ASP A 178 -7.03 -8.18 -13.96
CA ASP A 178 -7.41 -8.70 -12.65
C ASP A 178 -6.37 -8.33 -11.58
N GLY A 179 -5.07 -8.38 -11.91
CA GLY A 179 -4.01 -7.94 -11.02
C GLY A 179 -4.11 -6.45 -10.67
N GLU A 180 -4.40 -5.58 -11.64
CA GLU A 180 -4.67 -4.16 -11.41
C GLU A 180 -5.91 -3.95 -10.53
N TRP A 181 -6.98 -4.70 -10.79
CA TRP A 181 -8.21 -4.67 -10.00
C TRP A 181 -7.98 -5.14 -8.55
N ILE A 182 -7.29 -6.27 -8.35
CA ILE A 182 -6.92 -6.76 -7.02
C ILE A 182 -6.15 -5.69 -6.25
N ALA A 183 -5.17 -5.07 -6.89
CA ALA A 183 -4.32 -4.07 -6.26
C ALA A 183 -5.12 -2.79 -5.89
N GLN A 184 -6.03 -2.35 -6.73
CA GLN A 184 -6.93 -1.24 -6.43
C GLN A 184 -7.88 -1.59 -5.28
N ARG A 185 -8.47 -2.79 -5.29
CA ARG A 185 -9.36 -3.25 -4.22
C ARG A 185 -8.64 -3.33 -2.87
N MET A 186 -7.40 -3.80 -2.82
CA MET A 186 -6.60 -3.80 -1.58
C MET A 186 -6.41 -2.39 -1.00
N GLU A 187 -6.25 -1.38 -1.86
CA GLU A 187 -6.15 0.02 -1.40
C GLU A 187 -7.48 0.55 -0.86
N GLU A 188 -8.59 0.25 -1.55
CA GLU A 188 -9.95 0.62 -1.13
C GLU A 188 -10.35 -0.06 0.18
N GLU A 189 -10.10 -1.37 0.31
CA GLU A 189 -10.36 -2.15 1.53
C GLU A 189 -9.57 -1.59 2.72
N GLY A 190 -8.31 -1.18 2.51
CA GLY A 190 -7.51 -0.55 3.54
C GLY A 190 -8.12 0.77 4.05
N ASP A 191 -8.82 1.52 3.21
CA ASP A 191 -9.53 2.74 3.62
C ASP A 191 -10.84 2.42 4.34
N LEU A 192 -11.59 1.44 3.86
CA LEU A 192 -12.83 0.98 4.49
C LEU A 192 -12.55 0.41 5.89
N ALA A 193 -11.61 -0.51 6.00
CA ALA A 193 -11.23 -1.13 7.25
C ALA A 193 -10.86 -0.10 8.33
N ARG A 194 -10.08 0.93 7.98
CA ARG A 194 -9.73 2.00 8.92
C ARG A 194 -10.92 2.83 9.38
N ARG A 195 -11.88 3.11 8.49
CA ARG A 195 -13.08 3.87 8.85
C ARG A 195 -13.99 3.08 9.77
N ASP A 196 -14.16 1.80 9.49
CA ASP A 196 -15.02 0.92 10.27
C ASP A 196 -14.42 0.65 11.65
N GLU A 197 -13.11 0.42 11.73
CA GLU A 197 -12.39 0.31 13.01
C GLU A 197 -12.46 1.59 13.84
N SER A 198 -12.46 2.78 13.21
CA SER A 198 -12.64 4.05 13.91
C SER A 198 -14.04 4.18 14.49
N ARG A 199 -15.06 3.84 13.70
CA ARG A 199 -16.46 3.92 14.13
C ARG A 199 -16.77 3.00 15.29
N ASP A 200 -16.20 1.81 15.29
CA ASP A 200 -16.43 0.86 16.38
C ASP A 200 -15.76 1.33 17.67
N ARG A 201 -14.54 1.89 17.60
CA ARG A 201 -13.88 2.51 18.77
C ARG A 201 -14.69 3.68 19.36
N ASP A 202 -15.28 4.53 18.50
CA ASP A 202 -16.11 5.65 18.96
C ASP A 202 -17.38 5.14 19.66
N ARG A 203 -18.01 4.09 19.16
CA ARG A 203 -19.19 3.45 19.80
C ARG A 203 -18.88 2.86 21.17
N ASP A 204 -17.75 2.15 21.27
CA ASP A 204 -17.34 1.56 22.54
C ASP A 204 -17.05 2.63 23.61
N SER A 205 -16.47 3.78 23.19
CA SER A 205 -16.20 4.89 24.11
C SER A 205 -17.49 5.59 24.61
N ASP A 206 -18.53 5.64 23.78
CA ASP A 206 -19.82 6.23 24.16
C ASP A 206 -20.62 5.30 25.07
N SER A 207 -20.47 3.96 24.95
CA SER A 207 -21.14 2.99 25.82
C SER A 207 -20.58 2.97 27.25
N ASP A 208 -19.32 3.34 27.45
CA ASP A 208 -18.67 3.39 28.76
C ASP A 208 -18.97 4.71 29.54
N THR A 209 -19.67 5.65 28.91
CA THR A 209 -20.00 6.98 29.48
C THR A 209 -21.46 7.13 29.94
N GLU A 210 -22.32 6.12 29.74
CA GLU A 210 -23.67 6.13 30.33
C GLU A 210 -23.62 5.61 31.79
N PRO A 211 -24.13 6.42 32.76
CA PRO A 211 -24.09 6.09 34.18
C PRO A 211 -25.17 5.07 34.57
#